data_06296adcfe5cd1e9613aae32143009b3
#
_entry.id   06296adcfe5cd1e9613aae32143009b3
#
_cell.length_a   1.000
_cell.length_b   1.000
_cell.length_c   1.000
_cell.angle_alpha   90.00
_cell.angle_beta   90.00
_cell.angle_gamma   90.00
#
_symmetry.space_group_name_H-M   'P 1'
#
loop_
_entity.id
_entity.type
_entity.pdbx_description
1 polymer ?
#
loop_
_entity_poly.entity_id
_entity_poly.type
_entity_poly.pdbx_seq_one_letter_code
_entity_poly.pdbx_strand_id
1 'polypeptide(L)'
;MEKELVGYYIGDNFQFDIMHKKFTSYDSKGRPQNFFVMRETMMRLFLYLLQNACDRIVTNEEILYNVWDLHGLRSSSQRLWQVMQSLRFKLAMLGVSHDFIMRIETIEVKGFSIKKGSVRPLFLFREGA
;
A
#
# COMPACT_ATOMS: atom_id res chain seq x y z
N MET A 1 -2.90 -23.41 15.86
CA MET A 1 -3.60 -22.55 14.84
C MET A 1 -2.61 -21.60 14.23
N GLU A 2 -2.43 -21.68 12.93
CA GLU A 2 -1.54 -20.79 12.21
C GLU A 2 -2.30 -19.58 11.68
N LYS A 3 -1.59 -18.46 11.62
CA LYS A 3 -2.13 -17.18 11.17
C LYS A 3 -1.28 -16.68 10.00
N GLU A 4 -1.92 -16.42 8.86
CA GLU A 4 -1.25 -15.93 7.65
C GLU A 4 -1.85 -14.59 7.23
N LEU A 5 -1.00 -13.61 7.00
CA LEU A 5 -1.41 -12.33 6.46
C LEU A 5 -1.73 -12.49 4.97
N VAL A 6 -2.97 -12.26 4.59
CA VAL A 6 -3.41 -12.43 3.19
C VAL A 6 -3.79 -11.12 2.51
N GLY A 7 -3.95 -10.06 3.28
CA GLY A 7 -4.31 -8.77 2.72
C GLY A 7 -4.55 -7.70 3.77
N TYR A 8 -5.22 -6.64 3.32
CA TYR A 8 -5.55 -5.49 4.17
C TYR A 8 -6.93 -4.97 3.81
N TYR A 9 -7.68 -4.55 4.83
CA TYR A 9 -8.81 -3.64 4.63
C TYR A 9 -8.29 -2.22 4.67
N ILE A 10 -8.74 -1.40 3.73
CA ILE A 10 -8.43 0.02 3.68
C ILE A 10 -9.76 0.77 3.79
N GLY A 11 -9.94 1.51 4.90
CA GLY A 11 -11.23 2.10 5.22
C GLY A 11 -12.31 1.03 5.29
N ASP A 12 -13.54 1.39 4.93
CA ASP A 12 -14.68 0.46 4.99
C ASP A 12 -15.01 -0.17 3.64
N ASN A 13 -14.47 0.37 2.54
CA ASN A 13 -14.93 0.03 1.21
C ASN A 13 -13.85 -0.53 0.28
N PHE A 14 -12.65 -0.79 0.79
CA PHE A 14 -11.54 -1.26 -0.04
C PHE A 14 -10.83 -2.44 0.59
N GLN A 15 -10.33 -3.32 -0.26
CA GLN A 15 -9.56 -4.48 0.18
C GLN A 15 -8.39 -4.72 -0.77
N PHE A 16 -7.23 -5.02 -0.19
CA PHE A 16 -6.06 -5.42 -0.95
C PHE A 16 -5.76 -6.90 -0.70
N ASP A 17 -5.72 -7.68 -1.78
CA ASP A 17 -5.40 -9.11 -1.77
C ASP A 17 -3.95 -9.27 -2.20
N ILE A 18 -3.10 -9.72 -1.27
CA ILE A 18 -1.66 -9.86 -1.51
C ILE A 18 -1.35 -10.91 -2.56
N MET A 19 -1.98 -12.07 -2.47
CA MET A 19 -1.71 -13.17 -3.40
C MET A 19 -1.99 -12.81 -4.85
N HIS A 20 -3.09 -12.11 -5.10
CA HIS A 20 -3.51 -11.72 -6.44
C HIS A 20 -3.04 -10.32 -6.84
N LYS A 21 -2.34 -9.60 -5.93
CA LYS A 21 -1.87 -8.22 -6.14
C LYS A 21 -3.02 -7.29 -6.54
N LYS A 22 -4.20 -7.55 -5.98
CA LYS A 22 -5.46 -6.96 -6.46
C LYS A 22 -6.05 -6.02 -5.41
N PHE A 23 -6.29 -4.79 -5.82
CA PHE A 23 -6.98 -3.79 -5.01
C PHE A 23 -8.41 -3.65 -5.52
N THR A 24 -9.39 -3.84 -4.64
CA THR A 24 -10.81 -3.88 -5.02
C THR A 24 -11.61 -2.87 -4.21
N SER A 25 -12.53 -2.16 -4.87
CA SER A 25 -13.54 -1.33 -4.22
C SER A 25 -14.85 -2.09 -4.07
N TYR A 26 -15.57 -1.80 -2.98
CA TYR A 26 -16.84 -2.43 -2.66
C TYR A 26 -17.90 -1.36 -2.44
N ASP A 27 -19.15 -1.66 -2.79
CA ASP A 27 -20.27 -0.76 -2.50
C ASP A 27 -20.72 -0.88 -1.04
N SER A 28 -21.73 -0.08 -0.66
CA SER A 28 -22.25 -0.07 0.72
C SER A 28 -22.84 -1.41 1.16
N LYS A 29 -23.17 -2.28 0.21
CA LYS A 29 -23.71 -3.62 0.49
C LYS A 29 -22.63 -4.71 0.45
N GLY A 30 -21.36 -4.31 0.35
CA GLY A 30 -20.24 -5.25 0.33
C GLY A 30 -20.05 -5.96 -1.01
N ARG A 31 -20.61 -5.45 -2.10
CA ARG A 31 -20.43 -6.05 -3.44
C ARG A 31 -19.23 -5.42 -4.14
N PRO A 32 -18.38 -6.24 -4.78
CA PRO A 32 -17.23 -5.68 -5.51
C PRO A 32 -17.70 -4.84 -6.69
N GLN A 33 -17.04 -3.68 -6.91
CA GLN A 33 -17.36 -2.76 -7.98
C GLN A 33 -16.24 -2.67 -9.01
N ASN A 34 -15.08 -2.20 -8.60
CA ASN A 34 -13.95 -1.98 -9.49
C ASN A 34 -12.68 -2.53 -8.85
N PHE A 35 -11.70 -2.85 -9.68
CA PHE A 35 -10.42 -3.31 -9.18
C PHE A 35 -9.29 -2.94 -10.14
N PHE A 36 -8.06 -3.01 -9.64
CA PHE A 36 -6.87 -3.04 -10.48
C PHE A 36 -5.85 -4.00 -9.88
N VAL A 37 -4.99 -4.54 -10.75
CA VAL A 37 -3.92 -5.45 -10.36
C VAL A 37 -2.60 -4.69 -10.43
N MET A 38 -1.80 -4.82 -9.37
CA MET A 38 -0.53 -4.11 -9.27
C MET A 38 0.60 -4.91 -9.90
N ARG A 39 1.51 -4.21 -10.59
CA ARG A 39 2.78 -4.79 -10.99
C ARG A 39 3.69 -4.93 -9.76
N GLU A 40 4.72 -5.74 -9.89
CA GLU A 40 5.59 -6.16 -8.81
C GLU A 40 6.16 -4.99 -7.99
N THR A 41 6.74 -3.99 -8.65
CA THR A 41 7.36 -2.86 -7.95
C THR A 41 6.33 -1.99 -7.23
N MET A 42 5.20 -1.72 -7.87
CA MET A 42 4.11 -0.98 -7.24
C MET A 42 3.60 -1.73 -6.01
N MET A 43 3.45 -3.04 -6.10
CA MET A 43 3.01 -3.86 -4.98
C MET A 43 4.00 -3.81 -3.82
N ARG A 44 5.32 -3.92 -4.09
CA ARG A 44 6.34 -3.78 -3.03
C ARG A 44 6.23 -2.43 -2.34
N LEU A 45 6.06 -1.37 -3.14
CA LEU A 45 5.89 -0.03 -2.59
C LEU A 45 4.66 0.04 -1.71
N PHE A 46 3.52 -0.43 -2.21
CA PHE A 46 2.26 -0.38 -1.46
C PHE A 46 2.33 -1.19 -0.18
N LEU A 47 2.85 -2.42 -0.24
CA LEU A 47 3.01 -3.26 0.95
C LEU A 47 3.96 -2.62 1.97
N TYR A 48 5.06 -2.04 1.51
CA TYR A 48 5.99 -1.37 2.41
C TYR A 48 5.30 -0.23 3.16
N LEU A 49 4.50 0.57 2.46
CA LEU A 49 3.74 1.65 3.08
C LEU A 49 2.71 1.11 4.08
N LEU A 50 1.94 0.10 3.72
CA LEU A 50 0.93 -0.49 4.61
C LEU A 50 1.55 -1.07 5.87
N GLN A 51 2.73 -1.66 5.77
CA GLN A 51 3.42 -2.29 6.89
C GLN A 51 4.16 -1.30 7.79
N ASN A 52 4.61 -0.16 7.26
CA ASN A 52 5.54 0.71 7.97
C ASN A 52 5.09 2.16 8.14
N ALA A 53 4.16 2.64 7.34
CA ALA A 53 3.82 4.06 7.29
C ALA A 53 2.53 4.43 8.03
N CYS A 54 1.88 3.48 8.71
CA CYS A 54 0.62 3.75 9.42
C CYS A 54 0.84 4.47 10.74
N ASP A 55 2.01 4.29 11.37
CA ASP A 55 2.32 4.88 12.68
C ASP A 55 3.53 5.82 12.67
N ARG A 56 4.19 5.95 11.53
CA ARG A 56 5.36 6.81 11.40
C ARG A 56 5.51 7.28 9.96
N ILE A 57 6.37 8.26 9.75
CA ILE A 57 6.78 8.68 8.42
C ILE A 57 7.85 7.71 7.92
N VAL A 58 7.67 7.18 6.71
CA VAL A 58 8.73 6.44 6.02
C VAL A 58 9.45 7.40 5.08
N THR A 59 10.77 7.45 5.17
CA THR A 59 11.56 8.38 4.36
C THR A 59 11.70 7.88 2.93
N ASN A 60 11.94 8.82 2.00
CA ASN A 60 12.22 8.45 0.62
C ASN A 60 13.41 7.51 0.52
N GLU A 61 14.46 7.74 1.33
CA GLU A 61 15.67 6.92 1.32
C GLU A 61 15.38 5.47 1.75
N GLU A 62 14.60 5.28 2.82
CA GLU A 62 14.25 3.92 3.24
C GLU A 62 13.36 3.21 2.23
N ILE A 63 12.47 3.94 1.55
CA ILE A 63 11.64 3.37 0.48
C ILE A 63 12.52 2.91 -0.69
N LEU A 64 13.46 3.76 -1.13
CA LEU A 64 14.36 3.43 -2.23
C LEU A 64 15.17 2.17 -1.92
N TYR A 65 15.66 2.06 -0.69
CA TYR A 65 16.42 0.90 -0.26
C TYR A 65 15.56 -0.37 -0.22
N ASN A 66 14.43 -0.31 0.47
CA ASN A 66 13.61 -1.52 0.75
C ASN A 66 12.82 -1.99 -0.46
N VAL A 67 12.41 -1.09 -1.34
CA VAL A 67 11.57 -1.43 -2.49
C VAL A 67 12.41 -1.72 -3.74
N TRP A 68 13.54 -1.07 -3.90
CA TRP A 68 14.40 -1.23 -5.08
C TRP A 68 15.74 -1.91 -4.77
N ASP A 69 16.57 -1.31 -3.94
CA ASP A 69 17.96 -1.75 -3.76
C ASP A 69 18.05 -3.17 -3.20
N LEU A 70 17.25 -3.52 -2.21
CA LEU A 70 17.21 -4.87 -1.63
C LEU A 70 16.81 -5.95 -2.65
N HIS A 71 16.13 -5.57 -3.71
CA HIS A 71 15.67 -6.49 -4.75
C HIS A 71 16.56 -6.47 -5.99
N GLY A 72 17.73 -5.88 -5.89
CA GLY A 72 18.67 -5.79 -6.99
C GLY A 72 18.25 -4.84 -8.10
N LEU A 73 17.32 -3.94 -7.82
CA LEU A 73 16.82 -2.96 -8.78
C LEU A 73 17.51 -1.62 -8.56
N ARG A 74 17.68 -0.87 -9.64
CA ARG A 74 18.28 0.45 -9.56
C ARG A 74 17.25 1.46 -9.06
N SER A 75 17.55 2.09 -7.93
CA SER A 75 16.69 3.12 -7.36
C SER A 75 17.01 4.50 -7.93
N SER A 76 15.99 5.36 -7.99
CA SER A 76 16.13 6.77 -8.27
C SER A 76 14.92 7.52 -7.72
N SER A 77 15.13 8.78 -7.35
CA SER A 77 14.03 9.63 -6.89
C SER A 77 12.94 9.77 -7.96
N GLN A 78 13.33 9.85 -9.22
CA GLN A 78 12.40 9.94 -10.33
C GLN A 78 11.54 8.68 -10.45
N ARG A 79 12.15 7.49 -10.30
CA ARG A 79 11.41 6.22 -10.37
C ARG A 79 10.43 6.08 -9.21
N LEU A 80 10.85 6.45 -8.00
CA LEU A 80 9.95 6.48 -6.86
C LEU A 80 8.76 7.40 -7.12
N TRP A 81 9.03 8.60 -7.62
CA TRP A 81 7.97 9.56 -7.92
C TRP A 81 6.98 9.01 -8.95
N GLN A 82 7.48 8.39 -10.02
CA GLN A 82 6.64 7.81 -11.07
C GLN A 82 5.73 6.70 -10.56
N VAL A 83 6.29 5.76 -9.78
CA VAL A 83 5.50 4.65 -9.24
C VAL A 83 4.50 5.16 -8.21
N MET A 84 4.90 6.11 -7.36
CA MET A 84 4.00 6.69 -6.36
C MET A 84 2.84 7.42 -7.01
N GLN A 85 3.09 8.22 -8.05
CA GLN A 85 2.04 8.93 -8.77
C GLN A 85 1.07 7.96 -9.44
N SER A 86 1.59 6.91 -10.05
CA SER A 86 0.76 5.88 -10.68
C SER A 86 -0.11 5.16 -9.65
N LEU A 87 0.47 4.80 -8.49
CA LEU A 87 -0.28 4.18 -7.40
C LEU A 87 -1.40 5.08 -6.90
N ARG A 88 -1.07 6.33 -6.59
CA ARG A 88 -2.06 7.28 -6.07
C ARG A 88 -3.17 7.54 -7.08
N PHE A 89 -2.83 7.64 -8.37
CA PHE A 89 -3.82 7.82 -9.42
C PHE A 89 -4.79 6.63 -9.48
N LYS A 90 -4.28 5.40 -9.47
CA LYS A 90 -5.11 4.20 -9.52
C LYS A 90 -6.02 4.08 -8.29
N LEU A 91 -5.49 4.38 -7.11
CA LEU A 91 -6.28 4.40 -5.89
C LEU A 91 -7.41 5.45 -5.98
N ALA A 92 -7.09 6.65 -6.46
CA ALA A 92 -8.08 7.72 -6.61
C ALA A 92 -9.18 7.34 -7.60
N MET A 93 -8.83 6.64 -8.68
CA MET A 93 -9.80 6.17 -9.66
C MET A 93 -10.84 5.21 -9.06
N LEU A 94 -10.47 4.49 -8.01
CA LEU A 94 -11.38 3.60 -7.29
C LEU A 94 -12.12 4.31 -6.15
N GLY A 95 -11.84 5.57 -5.90
CA GLY A 95 -12.52 6.37 -4.89
C GLY A 95 -11.77 6.51 -3.57
N VAL A 96 -10.52 6.09 -3.51
CA VAL A 96 -9.70 6.29 -2.30
C VAL A 96 -9.36 7.78 -2.18
N SER A 97 -9.54 8.34 -0.98
CA SER A 97 -9.23 9.74 -0.70
C SER A 97 -7.73 10.01 -0.91
N HIS A 98 -7.39 11.21 -1.46
CA HIS A 98 -5.97 11.54 -1.67
C HIS A 98 -5.20 11.77 -0.41
N ASP A 99 -5.82 11.90 0.74
CA ASP A 99 -5.11 11.98 2.01
C ASP A 99 -4.79 10.61 2.61
N PHE A 100 -5.14 9.53 1.92
CA PHE A 100 -4.78 8.18 2.36
C PHE A 100 -3.27 7.99 2.40
N ILE A 101 -2.58 8.32 1.31
CA ILE A 101 -1.11 8.36 1.28
C ILE A 101 -0.71 9.83 1.27
N MET A 102 -0.13 10.29 2.39
CA MET A 102 0.25 11.69 2.57
C MET A 102 1.74 11.85 2.29
N ARG A 103 2.05 12.81 1.42
CA ARG A 103 3.43 13.23 1.18
C ARG A 103 3.85 14.20 2.27
N ILE A 104 4.95 13.88 2.93
CA ILE A 104 5.53 14.72 3.98
C ILE A 104 6.81 15.34 3.43
N GLU A 105 6.86 16.67 3.41
CA GLU A 105 8.04 17.37 2.92
C GLU A 105 8.31 18.57 3.81
N THR A 106 9.31 18.41 4.67
CA THR A 106 9.81 19.47 5.56
C THR A 106 11.28 19.69 5.25
N ILE A 107 11.89 20.65 5.95
CA ILE A 107 13.34 20.90 5.82
C ILE A 107 14.13 19.65 6.23
N GLU A 108 13.64 18.91 7.24
CA GLU A 108 14.37 17.79 7.85
C GLU A 108 13.97 16.43 7.30
N VAL A 109 12.71 16.26 6.87
CA VAL A 109 12.17 14.95 6.48
C VAL A 109 11.44 15.05 5.17
N LYS A 110 11.74 14.10 4.27
CA LYS A 110 11.00 13.88 3.02
C LYS A 110 10.55 12.42 2.98
N GLY A 111 9.27 12.20 2.91
CA GLY A 111 8.73 10.84 2.92
C GLY A 111 7.23 10.80 2.80
N PHE A 112 6.67 9.71 3.30
CA PHE A 112 5.23 9.45 3.20
C PHE A 112 4.71 8.85 4.48
N SER A 113 3.41 9.06 4.73
CA SER A 113 2.70 8.38 5.80
C SER A 113 1.32 7.97 5.30
N ILE A 114 0.75 6.96 5.96
CA ILE A 114 -0.61 6.49 5.71
C ILE A 114 -1.53 7.14 6.75
N LYS A 115 -2.73 7.51 6.32
CA LYS A 115 -3.74 8.07 7.20
C LYS A 115 -4.00 7.13 8.37
N LYS A 116 -3.85 7.65 9.59
CA LYS A 116 -3.97 6.86 10.81
C LYS A 116 -5.35 6.23 10.94
N GLY A 117 -5.37 4.94 11.34
CA GLY A 117 -6.61 4.21 11.57
C GLY A 117 -7.34 3.73 10.32
N SER A 118 -6.75 3.94 9.12
CA SER A 118 -7.40 3.58 7.87
C SER A 118 -7.08 2.17 7.38
N VAL A 119 -6.11 1.49 7.99
CA VAL A 119 -5.63 0.18 7.52
C VAL A 119 -5.77 -0.86 8.61
N ARG A 120 -6.34 -1.99 8.25
CA ARG A 120 -6.46 -3.15 9.14
C ARG A 120 -5.95 -4.38 8.41
N PRO A 121 -5.09 -5.20 9.05
CA PRO A 121 -4.63 -6.43 8.43
C PRO A 121 -5.73 -7.48 8.35
N LEU A 122 -5.71 -8.25 7.28
CA LEU A 122 -6.61 -9.37 7.05
C LEU A 122 -5.82 -10.67 7.15
N PHE A 123 -6.19 -11.51 8.11
CA PHE A 123 -5.52 -12.77 8.35
C PHE A 123 -6.40 -13.97 8.01
N LEU A 124 -5.78 -14.99 7.47
CA LEU A 124 -6.38 -16.30 7.34
C LEU A 124 -5.87 -17.18 8.48
N PHE A 125 -6.78 -17.81 9.20
CA PHE A 125 -6.42 -18.73 10.28
C PHE A 125 -6.58 -20.17 9.77
N ARG A 126 -5.54 -20.99 10.01
CA ARG A 126 -5.55 -22.41 9.68
C ARG A 126 -5.46 -23.20 10.94
N GLU A 127 -6.30 -24.22 11.09
CA GLU A 127 -6.16 -25.17 12.18
C GLU A 127 -4.91 -26.02 11.91
N GLY A 128 -4.11 -26.24 12.95
CA GLY A 128 -2.95 -27.09 12.88
C GLY A 128 -3.32 -28.51 12.47
N ALA A 129 -2.53 -29.11 11.60
CA ALA A 129 -2.72 -30.51 11.22
C ALA A 129 -2.43 -31.43 12.39
#